data_d5b63c4a6185a82b8d1c50be537f4959
#
_entry.id   d5b63c4a6185a82b8d1c50be537f4959
#
_cell.length_a   1.000
_cell.length_b   1.000
_cell.length_c   1.000
_cell.angle_alpha   90.00
_cell.angle_beta   90.00
_cell.angle_gamma   90.00
#
_symmetry.space_group_name_H-M   'P 1'
#
loop_
_entity.id
_entity.type
_entity.pdbx_description
1 polymer ?
#
loop_
_entity_poly.entity_id
_entity_poly.type
_entity_poly.pdbx_seq_one_letter_code
_entity_poly.pdbx_strand_id
1 'polypeptide(L)'
;MKKHILLLSMLLPFASQASADVNITPEAITAAQVSSVQASETYTYVRCWYRPATTHDDSATEWEWALNKDGDYYTIPGYWYSSSFTALKNMFYTSESQDNIKQRCDETLGVTHDTADITYFASDRSISYNHSIWTNDNVFQPSAINKMVVFGDSLSDTGNMFNGSQWIFPNSNSWFLGHFSNGFVWTEYLAKNKNIPLYNWAVGGAAGTNQYVALTGVYDQVTSYLTYMKMAKNYRPENTLFTLEFGLNDFMNYDREVPEVKADFSAAMIRLTDAGAKNILLFTLPDATKAPQFKYSTQEEVLKVRQKIVEFNKYIREQAEYYKNKGINAELYDAYSLFEQITSNPKQHGFQNASDPCMDINRSSALDYLYSHSLTNECAYYGSDSFVFWGVTHPTTATHKYIADNIIETVFKNFTF
;
A
#
# COMPACT_ATOMS: atom_id res chain seq x y z
N MET A 1 -4.98 9.74 -26.50
CA MET A 1 -4.41 9.34 -25.21
C MET A 1 -2.88 9.23 -25.20
N LYS A 2 -2.12 10.17 -25.78
CA LYS A 2 -0.63 10.17 -25.79
C LYS A 2 -0.01 11.35 -25.03
N LYS A 3 -0.73 11.99 -24.10
CA LYS A 3 -0.29 13.26 -23.47
C LYS A 3 0.08 13.17 -21.98
N HIS A 4 0.05 12.01 -21.34
CA HIS A 4 0.33 11.90 -19.90
C HIS A 4 1.75 11.42 -19.56
N ILE A 5 2.63 11.27 -20.55
CA ILE A 5 3.97 10.65 -20.39
C ILE A 5 5.06 11.65 -19.95
N LEU A 6 4.77 12.96 -19.88
CA LEU A 6 5.86 13.96 -19.81
C LEU A 6 6.35 14.33 -18.39
N LEU A 7 5.70 13.87 -17.32
CA LEU A 7 6.07 14.35 -15.97
C LEU A 7 7.02 13.44 -15.20
N LEU A 8 7.05 12.14 -15.52
CA LEU A 8 8.01 11.24 -14.85
C LEU A 8 9.47 11.49 -15.31
N SER A 9 9.65 12.13 -16.47
CA SER A 9 10.98 12.48 -16.97
C SER A 9 11.62 13.72 -16.30
N MET A 10 10.85 14.51 -15.56
CA MET A 10 11.39 15.70 -14.84
C MET A 10 11.94 15.37 -13.43
N LEU A 11 11.71 14.17 -12.91
CA LEU A 11 12.28 13.75 -11.62
C LEU A 11 13.65 13.03 -11.76
N LEU A 12 14.25 13.02 -12.95
CA LEU A 12 15.48 12.27 -13.25
C LEU A 12 16.78 13.06 -13.55
N PRO A 13 16.99 14.34 -13.19
CA PRO A 13 18.27 14.97 -13.51
C PRO A 13 19.41 14.71 -12.51
N PHE A 14 19.26 13.90 -11.48
CA PHE A 14 20.33 13.72 -10.48
C PHE A 14 21.02 12.35 -10.47
N ALA A 15 20.77 11.48 -11.43
CA ALA A 15 21.39 10.15 -11.49
C ALA A 15 22.39 9.96 -12.64
N SER A 16 22.96 11.03 -13.20
CA SER A 16 23.98 10.89 -14.24
C SER A 16 25.32 11.42 -13.76
N GLN A 17 26.06 10.62 -12.99
CA GLN A 17 27.53 10.57 -13.02
C GLN A 17 28.01 9.33 -12.24
N ALA A 18 28.11 8.21 -12.91
CA ALA A 18 29.12 7.15 -12.71
C ALA A 18 28.90 6.05 -13.76
N SER A 19 29.37 6.29 -14.96
CA SER A 19 29.58 5.22 -15.92
C SER A 19 30.98 4.63 -15.69
N ALA A 20 31.01 3.47 -15.08
CA ALA A 20 32.10 2.54 -15.27
C ALA A 20 31.47 1.22 -15.72
N ASP A 21 31.72 0.87 -16.97
CA ASP A 21 31.34 -0.40 -17.57
C ASP A 21 31.96 -1.55 -16.76
N VAL A 22 31.12 -2.21 -15.94
CA VAL A 22 31.43 -3.53 -15.42
C VAL A 22 30.37 -4.47 -15.97
N ASN A 23 30.75 -5.24 -16.98
CA ASN A 23 30.00 -6.37 -17.48
C ASN A 23 29.88 -7.41 -16.35
N ILE A 24 28.79 -7.37 -15.57
CA ILE A 24 28.48 -8.41 -14.60
C ILE A 24 27.40 -9.30 -15.21
N THR A 25 27.79 -10.48 -15.62
CA THR A 25 26.86 -11.54 -16.03
C THR A 25 26.04 -11.99 -14.82
N PRO A 26 24.75 -12.36 -14.98
CA PRO A 26 23.85 -12.73 -13.88
C PRO A 26 24.24 -13.94 -13.04
N GLU A 27 25.28 -14.66 -13.41
CA GLU A 27 25.69 -15.93 -12.80
C GLU A 27 26.75 -15.83 -11.69
N ALA A 28 27.27 -14.64 -11.38
CA ALA A 28 28.38 -14.47 -10.45
C ALA A 28 28.01 -13.98 -9.04
N ILE A 29 26.73 -13.85 -8.69
CA ILE A 29 26.32 -13.61 -7.30
C ILE A 29 26.16 -14.97 -6.62
N THR A 30 27.27 -15.60 -6.31
CA THR A 30 27.26 -16.82 -5.51
C THR A 30 26.85 -16.50 -4.07
N ALA A 31 26.12 -17.44 -3.45
CA ALA A 31 25.64 -17.39 -2.08
C ALA A 31 26.72 -17.06 -1.01
N ALA A 32 27.99 -17.02 -1.38
CA ALA A 32 29.11 -16.70 -0.49
C ALA A 32 29.27 -15.19 -0.19
N GLN A 33 28.73 -14.28 -1.01
CA GLN A 33 28.80 -12.83 -0.74
C GLN A 33 27.66 -12.28 0.12
N VAL A 34 26.63 -13.09 0.38
CA VAL A 34 25.52 -12.71 1.29
C VAL A 34 25.84 -13.06 2.75
N SER A 35 26.94 -13.76 3.02
CA SER A 35 27.13 -14.43 4.32
C SER A 35 28.00 -13.69 5.35
N SER A 36 28.34 -12.41 5.20
CA SER A 36 29.21 -11.78 6.21
C SER A 36 29.03 -10.31 6.50
N VAL A 37 27.95 -9.68 6.11
CA VAL A 37 27.58 -8.43 6.80
C VAL A 37 26.62 -8.81 7.92
N GLN A 38 27.14 -9.32 8.99
CA GLN A 38 26.44 -9.29 10.28
C GLN A 38 26.24 -7.80 10.58
N ALA A 39 25.05 -7.29 10.26
CA ALA A 39 24.70 -5.92 10.59
C ALA A 39 24.94 -5.76 12.10
N SER A 40 25.87 -4.90 12.48
CA SER A 40 26.13 -4.61 13.89
C SER A 40 24.84 -4.10 14.50
N GLU A 41 24.50 -4.57 15.69
CA GLU A 41 23.38 -4.04 16.45
C GLU A 41 23.53 -2.52 16.56
N THR A 42 22.49 -1.80 16.22
CA THR A 42 22.42 -0.34 16.23
C THR A 42 21.07 0.06 16.82
N TYR A 43 20.71 1.30 16.68
CA TYR A 43 19.39 1.79 17.06
C TYR A 43 18.82 2.71 15.98
N THR A 44 17.51 2.92 16.04
CA THR A 44 16.83 3.95 15.24
C THR A 44 15.94 4.80 16.13
N TYR A 45 15.67 6.01 15.67
CA TYR A 45 14.62 6.87 16.22
C TYR A 45 13.28 6.47 15.65
N VAL A 46 12.22 6.74 16.38
CA VAL A 46 10.84 6.53 15.91
C VAL A 46 10.22 7.88 15.61
N ARG A 47 9.67 8.01 14.39
CA ARG A 47 8.91 9.18 13.94
C ARG A 47 7.44 8.82 13.99
N CYS A 48 6.68 9.56 14.78
CA CYS A 48 5.23 9.42 14.93
C CYS A 48 4.54 10.42 14.02
N TRP A 49 3.82 9.94 13.03
CA TRP A 49 2.99 10.75 12.15
C TRP A 49 1.54 10.72 12.60
N TYR A 50 0.85 11.84 12.52
CA TYR A 50 -0.53 11.95 12.95
C TYR A 50 -1.29 12.99 12.14
N ARG A 51 -2.61 12.89 12.17
CA ARG A 51 -3.53 13.92 11.70
C ARG A 51 -3.85 14.87 12.83
N PRO A 52 -3.53 16.19 12.73
CA PRO A 52 -3.93 17.16 13.75
C PRO A 52 -5.45 17.44 13.75
N ALA A 53 -6.07 17.36 12.58
CA ALA A 53 -7.49 17.61 12.43
C ALA A 53 -8.35 16.49 13.05
N THR A 54 -9.54 16.87 13.56
CA THR A 54 -10.51 15.94 14.15
C THR A 54 -11.45 15.30 13.14
N THR A 55 -11.40 15.72 11.87
CA THR A 55 -12.22 15.22 10.77
C THR A 55 -11.35 14.79 9.60
N HIS A 56 -11.89 13.94 8.73
CA HIS A 56 -11.23 13.53 7.50
C HIS A 56 -11.32 14.58 6.36
N ASP A 57 -11.95 15.72 6.61
CA ASP A 57 -12.04 16.82 5.63
C ASP A 57 -10.70 17.51 5.41
N ASP A 58 -9.82 17.44 6.39
CA ASP A 58 -8.44 17.89 6.29
C ASP A 58 -7.51 16.67 6.36
N SER A 59 -6.78 16.43 5.27
CA SER A 59 -5.82 15.33 5.14
C SER A 59 -4.39 15.69 5.53
N ALA A 60 -4.14 16.94 5.96
CA ALA A 60 -2.82 17.36 6.39
C ALA A 60 -2.31 16.51 7.56
N THR A 61 -1.02 16.21 7.53
CA THR A 61 -0.35 15.41 8.55
C THR A 61 0.87 16.14 9.10
N GLU A 62 1.12 15.91 10.38
CA GLU A 62 2.30 16.36 11.08
C GLU A 62 3.05 15.16 11.67
N TRP A 63 4.26 15.39 12.18
CA TRP A 63 5.03 14.35 12.84
C TRP A 63 5.87 14.90 13.98
N GLU A 64 6.13 14.05 14.96
CA GLU A 64 7.04 14.30 16.06
C GLU A 64 7.96 13.09 16.28
N TRP A 65 9.12 13.34 16.89
CA TRP A 65 9.95 12.26 17.40
C TRP A 65 9.31 11.66 18.66
N ALA A 66 9.19 10.34 18.69
CA ALA A 66 8.76 9.66 19.90
C ALA A 66 9.71 9.98 21.06
N LEU A 67 9.16 10.24 22.23
CA LEU A 67 9.90 10.54 23.45
C LEU A 67 9.74 9.40 24.47
N ASN A 68 10.77 9.20 25.27
CA ASN A 68 10.69 8.37 26.47
C ASN A 68 10.05 9.17 27.62
N LYS A 69 9.88 8.51 28.79
CA LYS A 69 9.25 9.15 29.96
C LYS A 69 10.06 10.31 30.56
N ASP A 70 11.33 10.38 30.27
CA ASP A 70 12.24 11.41 30.78
C ASP A 70 12.31 12.61 29.81
N GLY A 71 11.62 12.53 28.67
CA GLY A 71 11.59 13.56 27.63
C GLY A 71 12.74 13.47 26.63
N ASP A 72 13.59 12.47 26.73
CA ASP A 72 14.62 12.20 25.73
C ASP A 72 14.03 11.46 24.52
N TYR A 73 14.74 11.48 23.39
CA TYR A 73 14.31 10.74 22.19
C TYR A 73 14.22 9.24 22.46
N TYR A 74 13.06 8.67 22.14
CA TYR A 74 12.86 7.23 22.18
C TYR A 74 13.58 6.57 21.01
N THR A 75 14.40 5.57 21.34
CA THR A 75 15.14 4.77 20.36
C THR A 75 14.86 3.29 20.57
N ILE A 76 14.81 2.55 19.48
CA ILE A 76 14.64 1.10 19.50
C ILE A 76 15.92 0.42 18.99
N PRO A 77 16.40 -0.65 19.67
CA PRO A 77 17.56 -1.40 19.23
C PRO A 77 17.23 -2.32 18.08
N GLY A 78 18.20 -2.61 17.23
CA GLY A 78 18.01 -3.52 16.10
C GLY A 78 19.08 -3.37 15.03
N TYR A 79 18.70 -3.56 13.79
CA TYR A 79 19.63 -3.46 12.68
C TYR A 79 18.93 -2.99 11.40
N TRP A 80 19.67 -2.25 10.58
CA TRP A 80 19.22 -1.79 9.26
C TRP A 80 19.52 -2.84 8.19
N TYR A 81 18.60 -2.97 7.24
CA TYR A 81 18.79 -3.72 6.03
C TYR A 81 18.23 -2.98 4.83
N SER A 82 19.00 -2.95 3.73
CA SER A 82 18.57 -2.41 2.45
C SER A 82 18.66 -3.49 1.38
N SER A 83 17.60 -3.69 0.62
CA SER A 83 17.57 -4.61 -0.52
C SER A 83 17.93 -3.92 -1.85
N SER A 84 18.22 -2.62 -1.83
CA SER A 84 18.52 -1.85 -3.03
C SER A 84 19.77 -1.01 -2.85
N PHE A 85 20.39 -0.61 -3.97
CA PHE A 85 21.52 0.32 -3.98
C PHE A 85 21.14 1.74 -3.54
N THR A 86 19.84 2.04 -3.45
CA THR A 86 19.36 3.34 -2.97
C THR A 86 18.98 3.21 -1.50
N ALA A 87 19.53 4.07 -0.65
CA ALA A 87 19.24 4.14 0.78
C ALA A 87 17.76 4.45 1.11
N LEU A 88 16.94 4.71 0.09
CA LEU A 88 15.51 5.02 0.23
C LEU A 88 14.65 3.79 0.53
N LYS A 89 15.16 2.57 0.30
CA LYS A 89 14.44 1.31 0.57
C LYS A 89 15.11 0.54 1.69
N ASN A 90 15.20 1.13 2.87
CA ASN A 90 15.70 0.46 4.06
C ASN A 90 14.53 -0.03 4.92
N MET A 91 14.78 -1.10 5.67
CA MET A 91 13.89 -1.59 6.70
C MET A 91 14.69 -1.75 8.00
N PHE A 92 14.09 -1.38 9.12
CA PHE A 92 14.68 -1.58 10.43
C PHE A 92 14.04 -2.78 11.11
N TYR A 93 14.87 -3.74 11.50
CA TYR A 93 14.44 -4.93 12.20
C TYR A 93 14.71 -4.76 13.69
N THR A 94 13.72 -5.06 14.52
CA THR A 94 13.82 -4.91 15.97
C THR A 94 13.15 -6.07 16.71
N SER A 95 13.56 -6.32 17.94
CA SER A 95 12.85 -7.16 18.90
C SER A 95 11.82 -6.38 19.73
N GLU A 96 11.76 -5.05 19.55
CA GLU A 96 10.75 -4.23 20.21
C GLU A 96 9.35 -4.59 19.70
N SER A 97 8.35 -4.58 20.59
CA SER A 97 6.98 -4.87 20.20
C SER A 97 6.32 -3.67 19.52
N GLN A 98 5.42 -3.94 18.60
CA GLN A 98 4.65 -2.85 17.98
C GLN A 98 3.80 -2.11 19.03
N ASP A 99 3.30 -2.79 20.06
CA ASP A 99 2.48 -2.18 21.11
C ASP A 99 3.28 -1.15 21.91
N ASN A 100 4.54 -1.45 22.25
CA ASN A 100 5.42 -0.50 22.91
C ASN A 100 5.72 0.72 22.03
N ILE A 101 5.95 0.51 20.73
CA ILE A 101 6.19 1.60 19.78
C ILE A 101 4.95 2.49 19.66
N LYS A 102 3.75 1.89 19.50
CA LYS A 102 2.47 2.60 19.48
C LYS A 102 2.27 3.41 20.74
N GLN A 103 2.46 2.79 21.91
CA GLN A 103 2.33 3.46 23.19
C GLN A 103 3.24 4.68 23.31
N ARG A 104 4.50 4.59 22.85
CA ARG A 104 5.41 5.74 22.87
C ARG A 104 4.93 6.88 21.99
N CYS A 105 4.41 6.58 20.80
CA CYS A 105 3.79 7.60 19.96
C CYS A 105 2.56 8.22 20.60
N ASP A 106 1.66 7.42 21.18
CA ASP A 106 0.45 7.89 21.87
C ASP A 106 0.79 8.83 23.03
N GLU A 107 1.76 8.43 23.87
CA GLU A 107 2.19 9.25 25.00
C GLU A 107 2.88 10.55 24.55
N THR A 108 3.67 10.49 23.46
CA THR A 108 4.33 11.68 22.90
C THR A 108 3.35 12.69 22.35
N LEU A 109 2.37 12.20 21.57
CA LEU A 109 1.39 13.04 20.87
C LEU A 109 0.20 13.47 21.76
N GLY A 110 0.03 12.82 22.92
CA GLY A 110 -1.11 13.06 23.80
C GLY A 110 -2.46 12.59 23.25
N VAL A 111 -2.44 11.71 22.26
CA VAL A 111 -3.61 11.07 21.61
C VAL A 111 -3.36 9.58 21.48
N THR A 112 -4.36 8.79 21.10
CA THR A 112 -4.21 7.33 21.02
C THR A 112 -4.48 6.81 19.63
N HIS A 113 -3.79 5.74 19.24
CA HIS A 113 -4.02 5.02 17.99
C HIS A 113 -5.46 4.51 17.82
N ASP A 114 -6.21 4.37 18.93
CA ASP A 114 -7.61 3.94 18.86
C ASP A 114 -8.53 5.05 18.38
N THR A 115 -8.20 6.30 18.71
CA THR A 115 -9.06 7.48 18.49
C THR A 115 -8.54 8.44 17.42
N ALA A 116 -7.30 8.29 16.98
CA ALA A 116 -6.64 9.16 16.01
C ALA A 116 -5.95 8.37 14.90
N ASP A 117 -5.75 9.02 13.77
CA ASP A 117 -4.95 8.48 12.66
C ASP A 117 -3.46 8.71 12.95
N ILE A 118 -2.84 7.71 13.56
CA ILE A 118 -1.42 7.72 13.93
C ILE A 118 -0.72 6.55 13.25
N THR A 119 0.47 6.79 12.70
CA THR A 119 1.38 5.75 12.23
C THR A 119 2.81 6.08 12.61
N TYR A 120 3.73 5.13 12.51
CA TYR A 120 5.12 5.32 12.91
C TYR A 120 6.11 4.68 11.94
N PHE A 121 7.30 5.27 11.89
CA PHE A 121 8.39 4.82 11.03
C PHE A 121 9.74 4.90 11.75
N ALA A 122 10.66 4.05 11.34
CA ALA A 122 12.06 4.20 11.66
C ALA A 122 12.65 5.37 10.88
N SER A 123 13.59 6.08 11.51
CA SER A 123 14.30 7.17 10.89
C SER A 123 15.64 7.38 11.56
N ASP A 124 16.72 7.55 10.79
CA ASP A 124 17.94 8.10 11.35
C ASP A 124 17.77 9.62 11.53
N ARG A 125 18.66 10.22 12.31
CA ARG A 125 18.49 11.58 12.81
C ARG A 125 18.73 12.68 11.76
N SER A 126 19.31 12.37 10.60
CA SER A 126 19.91 13.43 9.77
C SER A 126 19.21 13.70 8.46
N ILE A 127 18.91 12.71 7.66
CA ILE A 127 18.40 12.90 6.28
C ILE A 127 17.29 11.91 5.99
N SER A 128 16.78 11.27 6.99
CA SER A 128 16.07 10.08 6.70
C SER A 128 14.62 10.31 6.41
N TYR A 129 14.21 9.63 5.41
CA TYR A 129 12.84 9.38 5.07
C TYR A 129 12.23 8.36 6.02
N ASN A 130 10.97 8.09 5.85
CA ASN A 130 10.27 7.06 6.61
C ASN A 130 10.68 5.67 6.15
N HIS A 131 11.08 4.81 7.09
CA HIS A 131 11.43 3.43 6.82
C HIS A 131 10.55 2.50 7.64
N SER A 132 10.13 1.39 7.06
CA SER A 132 9.32 0.40 7.77
C SER A 132 10.11 -0.19 8.95
N ILE A 133 9.41 -0.39 10.06
CA ILE A 133 9.93 -1.14 11.22
C ILE A 133 9.35 -2.55 11.13
N TRP A 134 10.24 -3.55 11.04
CA TRP A 134 9.85 -4.94 11.15
C TRP A 134 10.08 -5.41 12.57
N THR A 135 9.01 -5.70 13.28
CA THR A 135 9.08 -6.31 14.62
C THR A 135 9.27 -7.81 14.48
N ASN A 136 10.11 -8.41 15.35
CA ASN A 136 10.33 -9.84 15.29
C ASN A 136 9.08 -10.62 15.69
N ASP A 137 8.91 -11.79 15.08
CA ASP A 137 7.85 -12.76 15.42
C ASP A 137 8.21 -13.51 16.71
N ASN A 138 8.24 -12.80 17.84
CA ASN A 138 8.62 -13.39 19.12
C ASN A 138 7.54 -14.32 19.70
N VAL A 139 6.30 -14.18 19.23
CA VAL A 139 5.18 -15.02 19.66
C VAL A 139 4.83 -15.97 18.51
N PHE A 140 5.13 -17.24 18.70
CA PHE A 140 4.79 -18.27 17.76
C PHE A 140 3.59 -19.08 18.27
N GLN A 141 2.47 -18.90 17.57
CA GLN A 141 1.35 -19.82 17.65
C GLN A 141 1.26 -20.55 16.30
N PRO A 142 1.46 -21.87 16.26
CA PRO A 142 1.32 -22.63 15.03
C PRO A 142 -0.05 -22.35 14.39
N SER A 143 -0.07 -22.04 13.10
CA SER A 143 -1.27 -21.80 12.30
C SER A 143 -2.02 -20.49 12.55
N ALA A 144 -1.62 -19.63 13.48
CA ALA A 144 -2.22 -18.32 13.65
C ALA A 144 -1.51 -17.26 12.80
N ILE A 145 -2.29 -16.40 12.15
CA ILE A 145 -1.79 -15.21 11.43
C ILE A 145 -1.42 -14.16 12.49
N ASN A 146 -0.20 -13.66 12.41
CA ASN A 146 0.32 -12.66 13.34
C ASN A 146 0.88 -11.40 12.65
N LYS A 147 0.76 -11.30 11.33
CA LYS A 147 1.13 -10.14 10.53
C LYS A 147 0.43 -10.13 9.18
N MET A 148 0.42 -8.99 8.53
CA MET A 148 -0.11 -8.80 7.19
C MET A 148 0.97 -8.23 6.27
N VAL A 149 1.10 -8.79 5.07
CA VAL A 149 1.99 -8.31 4.00
C VAL A 149 1.16 -7.97 2.78
N VAL A 150 1.34 -6.77 2.26
CA VAL A 150 0.50 -6.18 1.21
C VAL A 150 1.31 -5.95 -0.06
N PHE A 151 0.77 -6.40 -1.19
CA PHE A 151 1.24 -6.09 -2.54
C PHE A 151 0.10 -5.47 -3.33
N GLY A 152 0.39 -4.42 -4.08
CA GLY A 152 -0.65 -3.75 -4.84
C GLY A 152 -0.24 -2.40 -5.40
N ASP A 153 -1.25 -1.60 -5.65
CA ASP A 153 -1.09 -0.27 -6.24
C ASP A 153 -1.53 0.86 -5.27
N SER A 154 -2.02 1.98 -5.81
CA SER A 154 -2.41 3.16 -5.02
C SER A 154 -3.59 2.91 -4.08
N LEU A 155 -4.45 1.91 -4.33
CA LEU A 155 -5.55 1.57 -3.43
C LEU A 155 -5.07 0.94 -2.12
N SER A 156 -3.83 0.50 -2.09
CA SER A 156 -3.19 -0.17 -0.96
C SER A 156 -1.92 0.52 -0.46
N ASP A 157 -1.41 1.54 -1.16
CA ASP A 157 -0.18 2.26 -0.80
C ASP A 157 -0.36 3.06 0.50
N THR A 158 0.52 2.86 1.47
CA THR A 158 0.54 3.53 2.78
C THR A 158 1.70 4.54 2.89
N GLY A 159 2.00 5.23 1.78
CA GLY A 159 3.04 6.25 1.70
C GLY A 159 4.36 5.78 1.08
N ASN A 160 4.40 4.62 0.41
CA ASN A 160 5.61 4.17 -0.28
C ASN A 160 5.97 5.08 -1.46
N MET A 161 5.00 5.49 -2.26
CA MET A 161 5.21 6.45 -3.34
C MET A 161 5.66 7.80 -2.79
N PHE A 162 5.02 8.29 -1.73
CA PHE A 162 5.36 9.55 -1.07
C PHE A 162 6.80 9.53 -0.55
N ASN A 163 7.16 8.47 0.16
CA ASN A 163 8.51 8.32 0.68
C ASN A 163 9.55 8.14 -0.45
N GLY A 164 9.24 7.34 -1.47
CA GLY A 164 10.10 7.14 -2.65
C GLY A 164 10.31 8.41 -3.48
N SER A 165 9.36 9.33 -3.47
CA SER A 165 9.44 10.66 -4.11
C SER A 165 10.00 11.73 -3.18
N GLN A 166 10.56 11.36 -2.02
CA GLN A 166 11.12 12.29 -1.03
C GLN A 166 10.08 13.28 -0.48
N TRP A 167 8.87 12.78 -0.21
CA TRP A 167 7.72 13.50 0.32
C TRP A 167 7.14 14.58 -0.61
N ILE A 168 7.36 14.42 -1.91
CA ILE A 168 6.86 15.35 -2.91
C ILE A 168 5.53 14.91 -3.50
N PHE A 169 5.33 13.58 -3.67
CA PHE A 169 4.20 13.03 -4.43
C PHE A 169 3.58 11.82 -3.73
N PRO A 170 2.27 11.79 -3.54
CA PRO A 170 1.32 12.89 -3.72
C PRO A 170 1.46 13.98 -2.64
N ASN A 171 0.89 15.17 -2.88
CA ASN A 171 0.98 16.32 -1.99
C ASN A 171 0.27 16.05 -0.65
N SER A 172 1.01 16.09 0.46
CA SER A 172 0.51 15.70 1.78
C SER A 172 -0.57 16.64 2.37
N ASN A 173 -0.80 17.83 1.80
CA ASN A 173 -1.90 18.69 2.21
C ASN A 173 -3.26 18.24 1.65
N SER A 174 -3.26 17.38 0.63
CA SER A 174 -4.49 16.84 0.04
C SER A 174 -4.57 15.33 0.15
N TRP A 175 -3.45 14.66 0.43
CA TRP A 175 -3.33 13.22 0.43
C TRP A 175 -2.67 12.77 1.74
N PHE A 176 -3.48 12.22 2.64
CA PHE A 176 -3.06 11.87 3.99
C PHE A 176 -1.75 11.07 3.99
N LEU A 177 -0.66 11.65 4.52
CA LEU A 177 0.66 11.01 4.61
C LEU A 177 1.10 10.34 3.28
N GLY A 178 0.69 10.89 2.15
CA GLY A 178 0.99 10.29 0.85
C GLY A 178 0.20 9.04 0.48
N HIS A 179 -0.83 8.69 1.25
CA HIS A 179 -1.85 7.75 0.82
C HIS A 179 -2.64 8.34 -0.34
N PHE A 180 -3.14 7.52 -1.24
CA PHE A 180 -4.04 8.01 -2.29
C PHE A 180 -5.48 8.09 -1.76
N SER A 181 -5.64 8.71 -0.59
CA SER A 181 -6.89 8.89 0.13
C SER A 181 -6.75 10.07 1.11
N ASN A 182 -7.83 10.47 1.77
CA ASN A 182 -7.83 11.45 2.85
C ASN A 182 -7.59 10.85 4.25
N GLY A 183 -7.18 9.61 4.35
CA GLY A 183 -6.91 8.91 5.60
C GLY A 183 -6.39 7.51 5.34
N PHE A 184 -6.50 6.62 6.31
CA PHE A 184 -6.10 5.24 6.19
C PHE A 184 -6.78 4.52 5.04
N VAL A 185 -6.06 3.57 4.44
CA VAL A 185 -6.59 2.67 3.42
C VAL A 185 -7.07 1.36 4.08
N TRP A 186 -7.79 0.56 3.34
CA TRP A 186 -8.44 -0.67 3.81
C TRP A 186 -7.50 -1.64 4.54
N THR A 187 -6.23 -1.73 4.14
CA THR A 187 -5.22 -2.61 4.74
C THR A 187 -4.89 -2.22 6.18
N GLU A 188 -4.83 -0.93 6.47
CA GLU A 188 -4.55 -0.41 7.81
C GLU A 188 -5.73 -0.65 8.75
N TYR A 189 -6.95 -0.49 8.27
CA TYR A 189 -8.16 -0.84 9.05
C TYR A 189 -8.22 -2.33 9.38
N LEU A 190 -7.84 -3.21 8.45
CA LEU A 190 -7.77 -4.65 8.71
C LEU A 190 -6.70 -5.00 9.75
N ALA A 191 -5.50 -4.47 9.58
CA ALA A 191 -4.39 -4.70 10.50
C ALA A 191 -4.71 -4.16 11.91
N LYS A 192 -5.33 -2.97 11.99
CA LYS A 192 -5.80 -2.36 13.25
C LYS A 192 -6.87 -3.24 13.92
N ASN A 193 -7.85 -3.78 13.19
CA ASN A 193 -8.89 -4.64 13.73
C ASN A 193 -8.32 -5.90 14.40
N LYS A 194 -7.25 -6.47 13.85
CA LYS A 194 -6.60 -7.68 14.39
C LYS A 194 -5.41 -7.39 15.30
N ASN A 195 -5.07 -6.12 15.49
CA ASN A 195 -3.87 -5.67 16.20
C ASN A 195 -2.59 -6.42 15.75
N ILE A 196 -2.42 -6.54 14.44
CA ILE A 196 -1.24 -7.19 13.84
C ILE A 196 -0.39 -6.17 13.06
N PRO A 197 0.93 -6.36 12.99
CA PRO A 197 1.81 -5.55 12.16
C PRO A 197 1.41 -5.61 10.67
N LEU A 198 1.47 -4.45 10.01
CA LEU A 198 1.28 -4.29 8.58
C LEU A 198 2.61 -3.96 7.90
N TYR A 199 2.98 -4.76 6.92
CA TYR A 199 4.16 -4.54 6.09
C TYR A 199 3.74 -4.38 4.64
N ASN A 200 3.94 -3.19 4.09
CA ASN A 200 3.35 -2.79 2.83
C ASN A 200 4.42 -2.58 1.75
N TRP A 201 4.28 -3.30 0.63
CA TRP A 201 5.06 -3.14 -0.60
C TRP A 201 4.28 -2.48 -1.73
N ALA A 202 3.00 -2.21 -1.55
CA ALA A 202 2.18 -1.54 -2.56
C ALA A 202 2.72 -0.14 -2.90
N VAL A 203 2.67 0.23 -4.18
CA VAL A 203 3.19 1.50 -4.68
C VAL A 203 2.18 2.12 -5.63
N GLY A 204 1.86 3.39 -5.43
CA GLY A 204 0.95 4.13 -6.30
C GLY A 204 1.35 4.04 -7.77
N GLY A 205 0.39 3.73 -8.64
CA GLY A 205 0.62 3.56 -10.07
C GLY A 205 1.21 2.21 -10.50
N ALA A 206 1.42 1.27 -9.56
CA ALA A 206 1.97 -0.03 -9.90
C ALA A 206 1.05 -0.82 -10.84
N ALA A 207 1.66 -1.52 -11.79
CA ALA A 207 1.08 -2.55 -12.63
C ALA A 207 1.60 -3.93 -12.23
N GLY A 208 1.25 -4.99 -12.95
CA GLY A 208 1.78 -6.34 -12.70
C GLY A 208 3.31 -6.37 -12.79
N THR A 209 3.88 -5.71 -13.80
CA THR A 209 5.33 -5.52 -13.98
C THR A 209 5.72 -4.06 -13.98
N ASN A 210 7.03 -3.78 -13.86
CA ASN A 210 7.55 -2.41 -13.90
C ASN A 210 7.22 -1.73 -15.23
N GLN A 211 6.48 -0.65 -15.19
CA GLN A 211 6.21 0.20 -16.36
C GLN A 211 7.24 1.33 -16.49
N TYR A 212 7.82 1.73 -15.38
CA TYR A 212 8.89 2.73 -15.29
C TYR A 212 9.96 2.26 -14.29
N VAL A 213 11.18 2.74 -14.45
CA VAL A 213 12.33 2.36 -13.60
C VAL A 213 12.06 2.63 -12.10
N ALA A 214 11.29 3.67 -11.78
CA ALA A 214 11.01 4.06 -10.41
C ALA A 214 9.69 3.47 -9.84
N LEU A 215 8.85 2.85 -10.68
CA LEU A 215 7.58 2.26 -10.27
C LEU A 215 7.69 0.74 -10.20
N THR A 216 7.82 0.24 -8.99
CA THR A 216 7.95 -1.19 -8.74
C THR A 216 6.61 -1.88 -8.97
N GLY A 217 6.51 -2.68 -10.03
CA GLY A 217 5.36 -3.54 -10.31
C GLY A 217 5.24 -4.66 -9.28
N VAL A 218 4.05 -5.25 -9.20
CA VAL A 218 3.72 -6.24 -8.16
C VAL A 218 4.66 -7.45 -8.16
N TYR A 219 5.09 -7.91 -9.32
CA TYR A 219 6.08 -8.98 -9.44
C TYR A 219 7.39 -8.65 -8.70
N ASP A 220 7.89 -7.42 -8.85
CA ASP A 220 9.12 -6.98 -8.18
C ASP A 220 8.89 -6.55 -6.74
N GLN A 221 7.67 -6.15 -6.36
CA GLN A 221 7.29 -5.99 -4.94
C GLN A 221 7.45 -7.32 -4.20
N VAL A 222 6.95 -8.43 -4.76
CA VAL A 222 7.13 -9.78 -4.21
C VAL A 222 8.60 -10.17 -4.16
N THR A 223 9.38 -9.85 -5.20
CA THR A 223 10.82 -10.12 -5.23
C THR A 223 11.56 -9.36 -4.13
N SER A 224 11.23 -8.08 -3.95
CA SER A 224 11.78 -7.24 -2.89
C SER A 224 11.44 -7.81 -1.51
N TYR A 225 10.16 -8.12 -1.26
CA TYR A 225 9.72 -8.77 -0.04
C TYR A 225 10.53 -10.03 0.29
N LEU A 226 10.67 -10.95 -0.66
CA LEU A 226 11.44 -12.19 -0.46
C LEU A 226 12.92 -11.92 -0.15
N THR A 227 13.48 -10.84 -0.68
CA THR A 227 14.85 -10.42 -0.37
C THR A 227 14.96 -9.93 1.07
N TYR A 228 14.01 -9.10 1.53
CA TYR A 228 13.98 -8.65 2.92
C TYR A 228 13.76 -9.80 3.91
N MET A 229 12.95 -10.78 3.56
CA MET A 229 12.63 -11.91 4.46
C MET A 229 13.82 -12.82 4.75
N LYS A 230 14.85 -12.82 3.90
CA LYS A 230 16.12 -13.53 4.20
C LYS A 230 16.82 -12.98 5.45
N MET A 231 16.54 -11.74 5.83
CA MET A 231 17.14 -11.08 6.99
C MET A 231 16.23 -11.10 8.23
N ALA A 232 14.94 -11.33 8.05
CA ALA A 232 14.00 -11.36 9.17
C ALA A 232 14.22 -12.58 10.05
N LYS A 233 14.46 -12.35 11.34
CA LYS A 233 14.61 -13.42 12.33
C LYS A 233 13.24 -13.97 12.67
N ASN A 234 13.15 -15.30 12.86
CA ASN A 234 11.92 -16.01 13.25
C ASN A 234 10.73 -15.78 12.33
N TYR A 235 10.97 -15.34 11.09
CA TYR A 235 9.92 -15.15 10.12
C TYR A 235 9.34 -16.48 9.62
N ARG A 236 8.00 -16.53 9.56
CA ARG A 236 7.25 -17.68 9.07
C ARG A 236 6.16 -17.23 8.10
N PRO A 237 6.29 -17.54 6.79
CA PRO A 237 5.30 -17.16 5.79
C PRO A 237 3.93 -17.78 6.03
N GLU A 238 3.86 -18.96 6.64
CA GLU A 238 2.60 -19.62 7.01
C GLU A 238 1.79 -18.88 8.07
N ASN A 239 2.41 -18.02 8.87
CA ASN A 239 1.77 -17.14 9.86
C ASN A 239 1.50 -15.72 9.33
N THR A 240 1.59 -15.54 8.02
CA THR A 240 1.40 -14.24 7.36
C THR A 240 0.14 -14.27 6.51
N LEU A 241 -0.71 -13.24 6.65
CA LEU A 241 -1.74 -12.95 5.67
C LEU A 241 -1.13 -12.12 4.54
N PHE A 242 -1.11 -12.67 3.35
CA PHE A 242 -0.71 -11.95 2.15
C PHE A 242 -1.94 -11.37 1.45
N THR A 243 -1.82 -10.17 0.92
CA THR A 243 -2.84 -9.60 0.04
C THR A 243 -2.24 -9.25 -1.30
N LEU A 244 -2.98 -9.52 -2.36
CA LEU A 244 -2.58 -9.24 -3.73
C LEU A 244 -3.75 -8.56 -4.46
N GLU A 245 -3.59 -7.27 -4.74
CA GLU A 245 -4.57 -6.45 -5.45
C GLU A 245 -3.84 -5.57 -6.47
N PHE A 246 -4.08 -5.77 -7.77
CA PHE A 246 -3.56 -4.95 -8.88
C PHE A 246 -4.27 -5.28 -10.18
N GLY A 247 -4.07 -4.47 -11.20
CA GLY A 247 -4.59 -4.65 -12.55
C GLY A 247 -5.33 -3.44 -13.07
N LEU A 248 -5.85 -2.56 -12.20
CA LEU A 248 -6.52 -1.34 -12.65
C LEU A 248 -5.58 -0.43 -13.44
N ASN A 249 -4.36 -0.21 -12.96
CA ASN A 249 -3.36 0.58 -13.68
C ASN A 249 -2.98 -0.05 -15.01
N ASP A 250 -2.88 -1.38 -15.06
CA ASP A 250 -2.60 -2.12 -16.29
C ASP A 250 -3.60 -1.76 -17.39
N PHE A 251 -4.90 -1.77 -17.05
CA PHE A 251 -5.97 -1.58 -18.01
C PHE A 251 -6.32 -0.11 -18.28
N MET A 252 -6.21 0.76 -17.27
CA MET A 252 -6.60 2.16 -17.35
C MET A 252 -5.46 3.07 -17.84
N ASN A 253 -4.24 2.82 -17.36
CA ASN A 253 -3.12 3.74 -17.52
C ASN A 253 -2.09 3.25 -18.53
N TYR A 254 -1.92 1.93 -18.68
CA TYR A 254 -0.86 1.34 -19.50
C TYR A 254 -1.38 0.58 -20.73
N ASP A 255 -2.72 0.47 -20.87
CA ASP A 255 -3.39 -0.23 -21.98
C ASP A 255 -2.87 -1.66 -22.21
N ARG A 256 -2.46 -2.34 -21.13
CA ARG A 256 -1.98 -3.70 -21.20
C ARG A 256 -3.10 -4.68 -21.52
N GLU A 257 -2.75 -5.79 -22.15
CA GLU A 257 -3.72 -6.81 -22.50
C GLU A 257 -3.89 -7.84 -21.35
N VAL A 258 -5.10 -8.40 -21.23
CA VAL A 258 -5.46 -9.30 -20.13
C VAL A 258 -4.53 -10.52 -20.01
N PRO A 259 -4.06 -11.17 -21.11
CA PRO A 259 -3.11 -12.27 -21.00
C PRO A 259 -1.78 -11.91 -20.34
N GLU A 260 -1.28 -10.70 -20.56
CA GLU A 260 -0.04 -10.21 -19.93
C GLU A 260 -0.23 -10.07 -18.41
N VAL A 261 -1.34 -9.45 -17.98
CA VAL A 261 -1.65 -9.23 -16.57
C VAL A 261 -1.93 -10.56 -15.85
N LYS A 262 -2.56 -11.52 -16.52
CA LYS A 262 -2.72 -12.90 -16.03
C LYS A 262 -1.36 -13.59 -15.80
N ALA A 263 -0.41 -13.40 -16.71
CA ALA A 263 0.94 -13.97 -16.56
C ALA A 263 1.66 -13.37 -15.35
N ASP A 264 1.58 -12.07 -15.15
CA ASP A 264 2.18 -11.39 -13.99
C ASP A 264 1.56 -11.86 -12.67
N PHE A 265 0.24 -12.00 -12.63
CA PHE A 265 -0.48 -12.54 -11.47
C PHE A 265 0.00 -13.96 -11.15
N SER A 266 0.05 -14.84 -12.15
CA SER A 266 0.55 -16.20 -11.97
C SER A 266 1.97 -16.22 -11.42
N ALA A 267 2.86 -15.40 -11.99
CA ALA A 267 4.24 -15.33 -11.56
C ALA A 267 4.41 -14.85 -10.11
N ALA A 268 3.63 -13.85 -9.68
CA ALA A 268 3.61 -13.37 -8.30
C ALA A 268 3.09 -14.47 -7.34
N MET A 269 1.98 -15.12 -7.68
CA MET A 269 1.39 -16.18 -6.87
C MET A 269 2.32 -17.40 -6.73
N ILE A 270 2.96 -17.85 -7.80
CA ILE A 270 3.94 -18.94 -7.76
C ILE A 270 5.08 -18.60 -6.80
N ARG A 271 5.66 -17.38 -6.92
CA ARG A 271 6.74 -16.96 -6.02
C ARG A 271 6.34 -16.94 -4.55
N LEU A 272 5.14 -16.45 -4.24
CA LEU A 272 4.65 -16.40 -2.87
C LEU A 272 4.42 -17.81 -2.30
N THR A 273 3.77 -18.67 -3.07
CA THR A 273 3.45 -20.03 -2.62
C THR A 273 4.69 -20.92 -2.53
N ASP A 274 5.65 -20.79 -3.44
CA ASP A 274 6.94 -21.47 -3.38
C ASP A 274 7.77 -21.01 -2.17
N ALA A 275 7.60 -19.76 -1.74
CA ALA A 275 8.21 -19.24 -0.53
C ALA A 275 7.49 -19.65 0.76
N GLY A 276 6.42 -20.43 0.68
CA GLY A 276 5.69 -20.96 1.85
C GLY A 276 4.45 -20.17 2.26
N ALA A 277 3.98 -19.22 1.47
CA ALA A 277 2.72 -18.53 1.75
C ALA A 277 1.55 -19.53 1.81
N LYS A 278 0.74 -19.43 2.88
CA LYS A 278 -0.41 -20.31 3.12
C LYS A 278 -1.74 -19.57 3.21
N ASN A 279 -1.74 -18.31 3.59
CA ASN A 279 -2.93 -17.49 3.77
C ASN A 279 -2.86 -16.30 2.82
N ILE A 280 -3.73 -16.26 1.82
CA ILE A 280 -3.72 -15.25 0.77
C ILE A 280 -5.13 -14.71 0.57
N LEU A 281 -5.28 -13.39 0.65
CA LEU A 281 -6.52 -12.69 0.33
C LEU A 281 -6.38 -12.07 -1.06
N LEU A 282 -7.20 -12.54 -1.98
CA LEU A 282 -7.29 -12.08 -3.36
C LEU A 282 -8.52 -11.19 -3.54
N PHE A 283 -8.47 -10.33 -4.55
CA PHE A 283 -9.53 -9.36 -4.83
C PHE A 283 -9.96 -9.44 -6.29
N THR A 284 -11.26 -9.41 -6.53
CA THR A 284 -11.73 -8.96 -7.85
C THR A 284 -11.52 -7.45 -7.95
N LEU A 285 -11.15 -6.96 -9.14
CA LEU A 285 -11.07 -5.53 -9.39
C LEU A 285 -12.47 -4.91 -9.38
N PRO A 286 -12.68 -3.75 -8.73
CA PRO A 286 -13.93 -3.00 -8.86
C PRO A 286 -14.15 -2.52 -10.30
N ASP A 287 -15.41 -2.20 -10.67
CA ASP A 287 -15.68 -1.53 -11.95
C ASP A 287 -15.20 -0.08 -11.90
N ALA A 288 -13.92 0.11 -12.17
CA ALA A 288 -13.30 1.42 -12.18
C ALA A 288 -13.94 2.41 -13.16
N THR A 289 -14.71 1.94 -14.15
CA THR A 289 -15.40 2.81 -15.11
C THR A 289 -16.53 3.63 -14.47
N LYS A 290 -16.88 3.33 -13.21
CA LYS A 290 -17.81 4.13 -12.40
C LYS A 290 -17.14 5.29 -11.67
N ALA A 291 -15.81 5.35 -11.65
CA ALA A 291 -15.09 6.44 -11.03
C ALA A 291 -15.28 7.77 -11.80
N PRO A 292 -15.24 8.91 -11.09
CA PRO A 292 -15.45 10.24 -11.69
C PRO A 292 -14.61 10.53 -12.93
N GLN A 293 -13.38 10.00 -13.01
CA GLN A 293 -12.50 10.20 -14.16
C GLN A 293 -13.09 9.74 -15.48
N PHE A 294 -13.99 8.75 -15.47
CA PHE A 294 -14.62 8.23 -16.71
C PHE A 294 -15.78 9.07 -17.21
N LYS A 295 -16.19 10.13 -16.51
CA LYS A 295 -17.22 11.07 -17.01
C LYS A 295 -16.87 11.70 -18.35
N TYR A 296 -15.59 11.82 -18.66
CA TYR A 296 -15.08 12.43 -19.88
C TYR A 296 -14.56 11.43 -20.90
N SER A 297 -14.69 10.12 -20.62
CA SER A 297 -14.29 9.05 -21.53
C SER A 297 -15.39 8.76 -22.55
N THR A 298 -14.98 8.29 -23.72
CA THR A 298 -15.93 7.79 -24.73
C THR A 298 -16.54 6.47 -24.26
N GLN A 299 -17.71 6.14 -24.79
CA GLN A 299 -18.35 4.86 -24.47
C GLN A 299 -17.48 3.66 -24.90
N GLU A 300 -16.72 3.78 -25.96
CA GLU A 300 -15.78 2.75 -26.43
C GLU A 300 -14.67 2.52 -25.41
N GLU A 301 -14.04 3.58 -24.88
CA GLU A 301 -13.02 3.50 -23.84
C GLU A 301 -13.57 2.84 -22.55
N VAL A 302 -14.76 3.27 -22.13
CA VAL A 302 -15.44 2.68 -20.94
C VAL A 302 -15.67 1.19 -21.15
N LEU A 303 -16.21 0.78 -22.31
CA LEU A 303 -16.48 -0.63 -22.61
C LEU A 303 -15.20 -1.45 -22.68
N LYS A 304 -14.13 -0.93 -23.30
CA LYS A 304 -12.83 -1.60 -23.40
C LYS A 304 -12.25 -1.91 -22.01
N VAL A 305 -12.21 -0.91 -21.12
CA VAL A 305 -11.68 -1.09 -19.77
C VAL A 305 -12.54 -2.07 -18.97
N ARG A 306 -13.86 -1.91 -19.02
CA ARG A 306 -14.79 -2.81 -18.32
C ARG A 306 -14.65 -4.26 -18.77
N GLN A 307 -14.52 -4.52 -20.07
CA GLN A 307 -14.31 -5.88 -20.57
C GLN A 307 -13.03 -6.50 -20.05
N LYS A 308 -11.91 -5.76 -20.03
CA LYS A 308 -10.64 -6.23 -19.47
C LYS A 308 -10.79 -6.57 -17.98
N ILE A 309 -11.45 -5.70 -17.21
CA ILE A 309 -11.72 -5.94 -15.77
C ILE A 309 -12.53 -7.22 -15.57
N VAL A 310 -13.65 -7.38 -16.29
CA VAL A 310 -14.53 -8.55 -16.16
C VAL A 310 -13.80 -9.85 -16.53
N GLU A 311 -13.02 -9.84 -17.61
CA GLU A 311 -12.24 -11.00 -18.03
C GLU A 311 -11.15 -11.35 -17.00
N PHE A 312 -10.45 -10.36 -16.46
CA PHE A 312 -9.43 -10.57 -15.44
C PHE A 312 -10.04 -11.04 -14.12
N ASN A 313 -11.18 -10.49 -13.71
CA ASN A 313 -11.92 -10.95 -12.52
C ASN A 313 -12.36 -12.41 -12.62
N LYS A 314 -12.77 -12.86 -13.80
CA LYS A 314 -13.05 -14.29 -14.02
C LYS A 314 -11.81 -15.14 -13.75
N TYR A 315 -10.66 -14.72 -14.27
CA TYR A 315 -9.40 -15.42 -14.04
C TYR A 315 -8.99 -15.43 -12.56
N ILE A 316 -9.14 -14.31 -11.84
CA ILE A 316 -8.82 -14.28 -10.39
C ILE A 316 -9.68 -15.28 -9.61
N ARG A 317 -10.99 -15.39 -9.93
CA ARG A 317 -11.89 -16.37 -9.31
C ARG A 317 -11.40 -17.81 -9.56
N GLU A 318 -11.01 -18.12 -10.79
CA GLU A 318 -10.45 -19.42 -11.15
C GLU A 318 -9.13 -19.70 -10.40
N GLN A 319 -8.29 -18.69 -10.21
CA GLN A 319 -7.04 -18.83 -9.45
C GLN A 319 -7.29 -19.06 -7.96
N ALA A 320 -8.23 -18.36 -7.35
CA ALA A 320 -8.58 -18.59 -5.95
C ALA A 320 -8.96 -20.06 -5.72
N GLU A 321 -9.83 -20.62 -6.55
CA GLU A 321 -10.21 -22.02 -6.49
C GLU A 321 -9.03 -22.97 -6.78
N TYR A 322 -8.19 -22.65 -7.77
CA TYR A 322 -7.00 -23.43 -8.08
C TYR A 322 -6.06 -23.56 -6.88
N TYR A 323 -5.77 -22.45 -6.19
CA TYR A 323 -4.87 -22.44 -5.04
C TYR A 323 -5.52 -23.09 -3.79
N LYS A 324 -6.82 -22.94 -3.60
CA LYS A 324 -7.56 -23.72 -2.56
C LYS A 324 -7.42 -25.23 -2.77
N ASN A 325 -7.57 -25.69 -4.00
CA ASN A 325 -7.39 -27.11 -4.34
C ASN A 325 -5.93 -27.59 -4.16
N LYS A 326 -4.96 -26.68 -4.11
CA LYS A 326 -3.57 -26.93 -3.77
C LYS A 326 -3.26 -26.90 -2.27
N GLY A 327 -4.25 -26.68 -1.43
CA GLY A 327 -4.10 -26.60 0.03
C GLY A 327 -3.58 -25.26 0.52
N ILE A 328 -3.70 -24.20 -0.29
CA ILE A 328 -3.48 -22.80 0.12
C ILE A 328 -4.82 -22.23 0.57
N ASN A 329 -4.88 -21.57 1.71
CA ASN A 329 -6.05 -20.82 2.13
C ASN A 329 -6.11 -19.50 1.33
N ALA A 330 -6.56 -19.61 0.07
CA ALA A 330 -6.69 -18.50 -0.87
C ALA A 330 -8.13 -18.01 -0.88
N GLU A 331 -8.46 -17.03 -0.05
CA GLU A 331 -9.80 -16.45 0.02
C GLU A 331 -9.95 -15.33 -0.99
N LEU A 332 -11.15 -15.22 -1.57
CA LEU A 332 -11.47 -14.19 -2.55
C LEU A 332 -12.48 -13.21 -1.98
N TYR A 333 -12.13 -11.93 -2.04
CA TYR A 333 -13.05 -10.83 -1.76
C TYR A 333 -13.63 -10.27 -3.05
N ASP A 334 -14.96 -10.21 -3.15
CA ASP A 334 -15.66 -9.69 -4.35
C ASP A 334 -15.83 -8.18 -4.29
N ALA A 335 -14.73 -7.44 -4.51
CA ALA A 335 -14.75 -5.99 -4.55
C ALA A 335 -15.56 -5.44 -5.75
N TYR A 336 -15.67 -6.21 -6.85
CA TYR A 336 -16.49 -5.82 -7.99
C TYR A 336 -17.95 -5.67 -7.59
N SER A 337 -18.54 -6.70 -6.98
CA SER A 337 -19.94 -6.69 -6.57
C SER A 337 -20.22 -5.65 -5.49
N LEU A 338 -19.32 -5.49 -4.52
CA LEU A 338 -19.48 -4.47 -3.50
C LEU A 338 -19.50 -3.07 -4.10
N PHE A 339 -18.57 -2.77 -4.99
CA PHE A 339 -18.44 -1.45 -5.60
C PHE A 339 -19.65 -1.11 -6.48
N GLU A 340 -20.20 -2.11 -7.20
CA GLU A 340 -21.46 -2.00 -7.92
C GLU A 340 -22.62 -1.61 -6.98
N GLN A 341 -22.72 -2.21 -5.81
CA GLN A 341 -23.77 -1.90 -4.83
C GLN A 341 -23.61 -0.48 -4.28
N ILE A 342 -22.40 -0.11 -3.85
CA ILE A 342 -22.11 1.22 -3.29
C ILE A 342 -22.41 2.31 -4.31
N THR A 343 -21.98 2.14 -5.57
CA THR A 343 -22.15 3.18 -6.60
C THR A 343 -23.58 3.25 -7.14
N SER A 344 -24.33 2.15 -7.12
CA SER A 344 -25.72 2.13 -7.56
C SER A 344 -26.70 2.65 -6.50
N ASN A 345 -26.43 2.42 -5.21
CA ASN A 345 -27.29 2.78 -4.10
C ASN A 345 -26.50 3.39 -2.92
N PRO A 346 -25.76 4.50 -3.12
CA PRO A 346 -24.82 5.01 -2.13
C PRO A 346 -25.45 5.29 -0.76
N LYS A 347 -26.67 5.81 -0.72
CA LYS A 347 -27.36 6.13 0.52
C LYS A 347 -27.65 4.93 1.41
N GLN A 348 -27.84 3.74 0.82
CA GLN A 348 -28.02 2.50 1.58
C GLN A 348 -26.73 2.04 2.26
N HIS A 349 -25.59 2.55 1.79
CA HIS A 349 -24.24 2.26 2.29
C HIS A 349 -23.63 3.42 3.08
N GLY A 350 -24.45 4.44 3.44
CA GLY A 350 -24.02 5.57 4.25
C GLY A 350 -23.40 6.74 3.48
N PHE A 351 -23.35 6.67 2.13
CA PHE A 351 -22.79 7.73 1.30
C PHE A 351 -23.88 8.62 0.68
N GLN A 352 -23.58 9.91 0.56
CA GLN A 352 -24.46 10.86 -0.16
C GLN A 352 -24.09 10.95 -1.64
N ASN A 353 -22.80 10.86 -1.97
CA ASN A 353 -22.28 11.00 -3.32
C ASN A 353 -21.32 9.86 -3.68
N ALA A 354 -21.58 9.20 -4.81
CA ALA A 354 -20.75 8.13 -5.37
C ALA A 354 -20.36 8.40 -6.84
N SER A 355 -20.57 9.62 -7.31
CA SER A 355 -20.33 9.99 -8.72
C SER A 355 -19.33 11.12 -8.91
N ASP A 356 -19.11 11.92 -7.86
CA ASP A 356 -18.22 13.07 -7.90
C ASP A 356 -17.10 12.94 -6.89
N PRO A 357 -15.92 13.54 -7.14
CA PRO A 357 -14.87 13.60 -6.14
C PRO A 357 -15.22 14.60 -5.04
N CYS A 358 -14.73 14.32 -3.84
CA CYS A 358 -14.82 15.28 -2.72
C CYS A 358 -13.90 16.48 -2.94
N MET A 359 -12.69 16.26 -3.45
CA MET A 359 -11.78 17.33 -3.84
C MET A 359 -12.21 18.00 -5.14
N ASP A 360 -11.94 19.30 -5.27
CA ASP A 360 -12.14 20.05 -6.50
C ASP A 360 -11.05 19.71 -7.53
N ILE A 361 -11.17 18.49 -8.06
CA ILE A 361 -10.32 17.93 -9.11
C ILE A 361 -11.21 17.48 -10.26
N ASN A 362 -10.99 18.03 -11.47
CA ASN A 362 -11.81 17.73 -12.63
C ASN A 362 -11.23 16.63 -13.53
N ARG A 363 -9.95 16.33 -13.41
CA ARG A 363 -9.26 15.37 -14.29
C ARG A 363 -8.20 14.60 -13.53
N SER A 364 -7.98 13.34 -13.90
CA SER A 364 -6.82 12.60 -13.47
C SER A 364 -5.60 13.03 -14.30
N SER A 365 -4.72 13.81 -13.72
CA SER A 365 -3.39 14.04 -14.28
C SER A 365 -2.35 13.85 -13.19
N ALA A 366 -1.14 13.45 -13.57
CA ALA A 366 -0.05 13.32 -12.61
C ALA A 366 0.26 14.66 -11.91
N LEU A 367 -0.05 15.80 -12.55
CA LEU A 367 0.11 17.13 -11.98
C LEU A 367 -0.85 17.40 -10.83
N ASP A 368 -2.08 16.85 -10.88
CA ASP A 368 -3.08 17.06 -9.84
C ASP A 368 -2.63 16.49 -8.50
N TYR A 369 -1.80 15.44 -8.52
CA TYR A 369 -1.23 14.89 -7.28
C TYR A 369 -0.08 15.73 -6.70
N LEU A 370 0.49 16.69 -7.44
CA LEU A 370 1.54 17.59 -6.96
C LEU A 370 1.00 18.83 -6.24
N TYR A 371 -0.25 19.19 -6.49
CA TYR A 371 -0.88 20.37 -5.92
C TYR A 371 -1.81 20.02 -4.76
N SER A 372 -2.02 20.99 -3.88
CA SER A 372 -3.09 20.93 -2.90
C SER A 372 -4.41 21.35 -3.54
N HIS A 373 -5.50 20.70 -3.13
CA HIS A 373 -6.85 20.94 -3.62
C HIS A 373 -7.78 21.29 -2.47
N SER A 374 -8.73 22.16 -2.72
CA SER A 374 -9.83 22.42 -1.81
C SER A 374 -10.92 21.35 -1.96
N LEU A 375 -11.82 21.30 -0.97
CA LEU A 375 -13.04 20.51 -1.10
C LEU A 375 -14.03 21.20 -2.06
N THR A 376 -14.84 20.40 -2.76
CA THR A 376 -16.01 20.91 -3.45
C THR A 376 -17.00 21.49 -2.44
N ASN A 377 -17.88 22.42 -2.87
CA ASN A 377 -18.90 22.98 -2.00
C ASN A 377 -19.82 21.90 -1.40
N GLU A 378 -20.10 20.86 -2.16
CA GLU A 378 -20.95 19.75 -1.73
C GLU A 378 -20.23 18.91 -0.66
N CYS A 379 -18.95 18.61 -0.86
CA CYS A 379 -18.16 17.88 0.11
C CYS A 379 -17.94 18.68 1.39
N ALA A 380 -17.65 19.97 1.31
CA ALA A 380 -17.53 20.85 2.47
C ALA A 380 -18.85 20.95 3.27
N TYR A 381 -20.01 20.76 2.62
CA TYR A 381 -21.31 20.80 3.29
C TYR A 381 -21.66 19.47 3.97
N TYR A 382 -21.43 18.32 3.30
CA TYR A 382 -21.82 17.00 3.81
C TYR A 382 -20.72 16.28 4.58
N GLY A 383 -19.46 16.74 4.46
CA GLY A 383 -18.26 16.08 4.98
C GLY A 383 -17.73 14.99 4.05
N SER A 384 -16.42 14.79 4.07
CA SER A 384 -15.71 13.84 3.19
C SER A 384 -16.14 12.39 3.42
N ASP A 385 -16.53 12.02 4.64
CA ASP A 385 -17.00 10.68 4.98
C ASP A 385 -18.32 10.30 4.30
N SER A 386 -19.03 11.27 3.73
CA SER A 386 -20.26 11.05 2.95
C SER A 386 -20.01 10.80 1.45
N PHE A 387 -18.77 10.88 1.00
CA PHE A 387 -18.38 10.67 -0.39
C PHE A 387 -17.68 9.34 -0.59
N VAL A 388 -17.98 8.66 -1.71
CA VAL A 388 -17.26 7.43 -2.09
C VAL A 388 -15.85 7.77 -2.58
N PHE A 389 -15.70 8.84 -3.35
CA PHE A 389 -14.44 9.23 -3.95
C PHE A 389 -13.82 10.46 -3.30
N TRP A 390 -12.55 10.36 -2.93
CA TRP A 390 -11.74 11.49 -2.52
C TRP A 390 -11.27 12.32 -3.72
N GLY A 391 -10.56 11.68 -4.63
CA GLY A 391 -10.17 12.22 -5.94
C GLY A 391 -11.01 11.64 -7.06
N VAL A 392 -10.61 11.89 -8.31
CA VAL A 392 -11.36 11.38 -9.48
C VAL A 392 -11.30 9.87 -9.67
N THR A 393 -10.36 9.20 -9.00
CA THR A 393 -10.15 7.73 -9.12
C THR A 393 -10.15 7.05 -7.75
N HIS A 394 -9.66 7.73 -6.72
CA HIS A 394 -9.34 7.12 -5.44
C HIS A 394 -10.47 7.32 -4.42
N PRO A 395 -10.77 6.27 -3.63
CA PRO A 395 -11.80 6.33 -2.60
C PRO A 395 -11.41 7.22 -1.41
N THR A 396 -12.43 7.68 -0.66
CA THR A 396 -12.23 8.27 0.67
C THR A 396 -11.82 7.22 1.69
N THR A 397 -11.24 7.66 2.80
CA THR A 397 -10.95 6.78 3.95
C THR A 397 -12.22 6.12 4.50
N ALA A 398 -13.37 6.79 4.45
CA ALA A 398 -14.66 6.21 4.81
C ALA A 398 -15.03 5.03 3.91
N THR A 399 -14.79 5.13 2.61
CA THR A 399 -14.98 4.01 1.67
C THR A 399 -13.99 2.88 1.93
N HIS A 400 -12.71 3.19 2.19
CA HIS A 400 -11.72 2.18 2.57
C HIS A 400 -12.11 1.46 3.87
N LYS A 401 -12.60 2.20 4.86
CA LYS A 401 -13.11 1.61 6.11
C LYS A 401 -14.31 0.71 5.84
N TYR A 402 -15.26 1.15 5.01
CA TYR A 402 -16.42 0.35 4.63
C TYR A 402 -16.02 -0.97 3.95
N ILE A 403 -15.02 -0.92 3.04
CA ILE A 403 -14.46 -2.12 2.40
C ILE A 403 -13.82 -3.03 3.46
N ALA A 404 -13.03 -2.49 4.37
CA ALA A 404 -12.39 -3.27 5.43
C ALA A 404 -13.41 -3.94 6.37
N ASP A 405 -14.43 -3.20 6.81
CA ASP A 405 -15.50 -3.73 7.66
C ASP A 405 -16.23 -4.88 6.94
N ASN A 406 -16.53 -4.74 5.65
CA ASN A 406 -17.16 -5.78 4.86
C ASN A 406 -16.24 -7.02 4.68
N ILE A 407 -14.94 -6.85 4.51
CA ILE A 407 -13.96 -7.95 4.49
C ILE A 407 -13.97 -8.70 5.83
N ILE A 408 -13.99 -7.96 6.95
CA ILE A 408 -14.02 -8.55 8.30
C ILE A 408 -15.27 -9.41 8.49
N GLU A 409 -16.42 -8.91 8.07
CA GLU A 409 -17.69 -9.60 8.19
C GLU A 409 -17.84 -10.82 7.28
N THR A 410 -17.20 -10.80 6.10
CA THR A 410 -17.40 -11.82 5.07
C THR A 410 -16.27 -12.85 4.98
N VAL A 411 -15.03 -12.41 4.79
CA VAL A 411 -13.91 -13.28 4.40
C VAL A 411 -12.95 -13.56 5.56
N PHE A 412 -12.79 -12.64 6.51
CA PHE A 412 -11.83 -12.80 7.61
C PHE A 412 -12.14 -13.96 8.56
N LYS A 413 -13.40 -14.39 8.64
CA LYS A 413 -13.80 -15.60 9.40
C LYS A 413 -13.14 -16.88 8.88
N ASN A 414 -12.62 -16.87 7.66
CA ASN A 414 -11.95 -18.02 7.04
C ASN A 414 -10.44 -18.06 7.34
N PHE A 415 -9.92 -17.05 8.04
CA PHE A 415 -8.54 -16.96 8.50
C PHE A 415 -8.47 -17.15 10.01
N THR A 416 -7.38 -17.75 10.49
CA THR A 416 -7.11 -17.90 11.93
C THR A 416 -6.06 -16.88 12.36
N PHE A 417 -6.44 -15.97 13.25
CA PHE A 417 -5.59 -14.92 13.82
C PHE A 417 -5.19 -15.24 15.24
#